data_3167b3b8cb8ee3851f0da342ba086703
#
_entry.id   3167b3b8cb8ee3851f0da342ba086703
#
_cell.length_a   1.000
_cell.length_b   1.000
_cell.length_c   1.000
_cell.angle_alpha   90.00
_cell.angle_beta   90.00
_cell.angle_gamma   90.00
#
_symmetry.space_group_name_H-M   'P 1'
#
loop_
_entity.id
_entity.type
_entity.pdbx_description
1 polymer ?
#
loop_
_entity_poly.entity_id
_entity_poly.type
_entity_poly.pdbx_seq_one_letter_code
_entity_poly.pdbx_strand_id
1 'polypeptide(L)'
;MKKKAVSALLCATMVAGMLAGCGKGSDSGTPSDTSKGDASNATESASSNLKDDGKVLNIYCWNEEFKSRITAHYPDYKEVDATHGKIGDVDVVWNITPSDDNAYQNNLDAALLNQQDAPADDKIDIFLVEADNALKYVDTDYTAPVKDLGITDADLSKQYQYTKDIVTDSKGVLKGVSWQGCPGVLFYNREAAKDVLGTDDPDEVQNYVCDWDTFNDTAAKMQAKGYKMISSVNDTYRVYSNNVSSKWVEDGKVQVDDNIM
;
A
#
# COMPACT_ATOMS: atom_id res chain seq x y z
N MET A 1 -1.35 -20.21 41.44
CA MET A 1 0.11 -20.04 41.62
C MET A 1 0.97 -20.68 40.52
N LYS A 2 0.54 -21.74 39.83
CA LYS A 2 1.34 -22.44 38.80
C LYS A 2 1.53 -21.64 37.48
N LYS A 3 0.59 -20.77 37.11
CA LYS A 3 0.69 -19.99 35.85
C LYS A 3 1.69 -18.81 35.94
N LYS A 4 1.89 -18.22 37.10
CA LYS A 4 2.86 -17.12 37.32
C LYS A 4 4.32 -17.61 37.33
N ALA A 5 4.56 -18.84 37.74
CA ALA A 5 5.90 -19.45 37.75
C ALA A 5 6.38 -19.81 36.35
N VAL A 6 5.48 -20.22 35.44
CA VAL A 6 5.82 -20.54 34.04
C VAL A 6 6.17 -19.29 33.27
N SER A 7 5.45 -18.17 33.46
CA SER A 7 5.76 -16.89 32.81
C SER A 7 7.10 -16.30 33.26
N ALA A 8 7.45 -16.43 34.54
CA ALA A 8 8.74 -15.98 35.06
C ALA A 8 9.92 -16.82 34.54
N LEU A 9 9.70 -18.12 34.30
CA LEU A 9 10.74 -19.00 33.74
C LEU A 9 10.99 -18.71 32.26
N LEU A 10 9.96 -18.38 31.48
CA LEU A 10 10.09 -18.01 30.07
C LEU A 10 10.83 -16.68 29.89
N CYS A 11 10.58 -15.69 30.73
CA CYS A 11 11.31 -14.41 30.71
C CYS A 11 12.78 -14.55 31.11
N ALA A 12 13.12 -15.46 32.02
CA ALA A 12 14.48 -15.69 32.45
C ALA A 12 15.35 -16.37 31.37
N THR A 13 14.76 -17.22 30.53
CA THR A 13 15.48 -17.87 29.41
C THR A 13 15.76 -16.92 28.25
N MET A 14 14.91 -15.92 27.99
CA MET A 14 15.18 -14.91 26.96
C MET A 14 16.30 -13.93 27.34
N VAL A 15 16.45 -13.59 28.61
CA VAL A 15 17.53 -12.68 29.11
C VAL A 15 18.88 -13.37 29.10
N ALA A 16 18.95 -14.67 29.32
CA ALA A 16 20.20 -15.43 29.32
C ALA A 16 20.81 -15.62 27.90
N GLY A 17 19.98 -15.57 26.84
CA GLY A 17 20.40 -15.68 25.45
C GLY A 17 21.07 -14.44 24.86
N MET A 18 20.91 -13.27 25.45
CA MET A 18 21.44 -11.99 24.93
C MET A 18 22.83 -11.62 25.51
N LEU A 19 23.36 -12.37 26.46
CA LEU A 19 24.66 -12.07 27.13
C LEU A 19 25.84 -12.88 26.62
N ALA A 20 25.66 -13.77 25.62
CA ALA A 20 26.72 -14.66 25.16
C ALA A 20 27.41 -14.23 23.84
N GLY A 21 27.17 -13.03 23.34
CA GLY A 21 27.64 -12.58 22.02
C GLY A 21 28.50 -11.31 22.04
N CYS A 22 29.49 -11.18 22.92
CA CYS A 22 30.52 -10.14 22.81
C CYS A 22 31.87 -10.66 23.34
N GLY A 23 32.75 -11.02 22.42
CA GLY A 23 34.12 -11.47 22.68
C GLY A 23 35.08 -11.13 21.54
N LYS A 24 35.59 -9.94 21.54
CA LYS A 24 36.98 -9.47 21.44
C LYS A 24 37.90 -10.03 20.35
N GLY A 25 38.49 -9.12 19.56
CA GLY A 25 39.72 -9.33 18.77
C GLY A 25 40.15 -8.06 18.05
N SER A 26 41.03 -7.30 18.68
CA SER A 26 41.79 -6.20 18.09
C SER A 26 42.82 -6.76 17.11
N ASP A 27 43.10 -6.13 15.96
CA ASP A 27 44.44 -5.55 15.74
C ASP A 27 44.48 -4.64 14.49
N SER A 28 45.39 -3.73 14.57
CA SER A 28 45.72 -2.56 13.80
C SER A 28 46.39 -2.84 12.44
N GLY A 29 46.23 -1.89 11.48
CA GLY A 29 47.09 -1.78 10.32
C GLY A 29 46.57 -0.88 9.20
N THR A 30 47.02 0.38 9.19
CA THR A 30 46.97 1.34 8.05
C THR A 30 48.38 1.46 7.44
N PRO A 31 48.64 2.12 6.30
CA PRO A 31 47.92 2.35 5.02
C PRO A 31 48.74 2.03 3.77
N SER A 32 48.21 2.13 2.58
CA SER A 32 48.83 2.73 1.37
C SER A 32 48.02 2.39 0.09
N ASP A 33 47.47 3.36 -0.51
CA ASP A 33 47.82 4.05 -1.77
C ASP A 33 47.42 3.40 -3.11
N THR A 34 46.60 4.20 -3.82
CA THR A 34 46.41 4.35 -5.27
C THR A 34 46.33 3.13 -6.20
N SER A 35 45.16 3.02 -6.85
CA SER A 35 45.13 3.08 -8.34
C SER A 35 43.73 3.29 -8.87
N LYS A 36 43.63 4.19 -9.87
CA LYS A 36 42.50 4.41 -10.77
C LYS A 36 42.23 3.15 -11.59
N GLY A 37 40.96 2.81 -11.76
CA GLY A 37 40.54 1.78 -12.70
C GLY A 37 39.04 1.81 -12.90
N ASP A 38 38.64 2.33 -14.04
CA ASP A 38 37.46 2.07 -14.85
C ASP A 38 36.08 1.89 -14.20
N ALA A 39 35.23 2.87 -14.51
CA ALA A 39 33.78 2.72 -14.56
C ALA A 39 33.41 1.70 -15.65
N SER A 40 33.15 0.49 -15.28
CA SER A 40 32.44 -0.47 -16.13
C SER A 40 31.24 -1.01 -15.40
N ASN A 41 30.08 -0.55 -15.88
CA ASN A 41 28.81 -1.28 -15.97
C ASN A 41 28.65 -2.50 -15.03
N ALA A 42 28.08 -2.27 -13.88
CA ALA A 42 27.42 -3.34 -13.13
C ALA A 42 25.91 -3.07 -13.16
N THR A 43 25.31 -3.30 -14.33
CA THR A 43 23.90 -3.68 -14.44
C THR A 43 23.87 -5.17 -14.12
N GLU A 44 24.07 -5.54 -12.89
CA GLU A 44 23.73 -6.89 -12.45
C GLU A 44 22.24 -6.90 -12.11
N SER A 45 21.52 -7.53 -13.01
CA SER A 45 20.13 -7.96 -12.89
C SER A 45 19.88 -8.63 -11.52
N ALA A 46 19.02 -8.03 -10.72
CA ALA A 46 18.37 -8.67 -9.59
C ALA A 46 17.31 -9.71 -10.05
N SER A 47 17.53 -10.32 -11.22
CA SER A 47 16.61 -11.25 -11.88
C SER A 47 16.70 -12.70 -11.36
N SER A 48 17.52 -12.99 -10.35
CA SER A 48 17.78 -14.40 -9.97
C SER A 48 16.88 -14.96 -8.87
N ASN A 49 16.00 -14.17 -8.25
CA ASN A 49 15.22 -14.60 -7.08
C ASN A 49 13.73 -14.85 -7.36
N LEU A 50 13.26 -14.67 -8.60
CA LEU A 50 11.86 -14.90 -8.97
C LEU A 50 11.57 -16.33 -9.43
N LYS A 51 12.52 -17.25 -9.35
CA LYS A 51 12.24 -18.65 -9.61
C LYS A 51 11.62 -19.30 -8.37
N ASP A 52 10.32 -19.31 -8.38
CA ASP A 52 9.53 -20.15 -7.49
C ASP A 52 9.10 -21.38 -8.30
N ASP A 53 9.49 -22.56 -7.84
CA ASP A 53 9.08 -23.83 -8.46
C ASP A 53 7.75 -24.33 -7.83
N GLY A 54 7.05 -23.50 -7.07
CA GLY A 54 5.75 -23.79 -6.47
C GLY A 54 4.64 -23.95 -7.50
N LYS A 55 3.56 -24.61 -7.08
CA LYS A 55 2.33 -24.80 -7.85
C LYS A 55 1.11 -24.19 -7.20
N VAL A 56 1.31 -23.41 -6.17
CA VAL A 56 0.28 -22.68 -5.45
C VAL A 56 0.50 -21.18 -5.67
N LEU A 57 -0.53 -20.47 -6.10
CA LEU A 57 -0.56 -19.00 -6.20
C LEU A 57 -1.30 -18.45 -4.98
N ASN A 58 -0.56 -17.93 -4.01
CA ASN A 58 -1.09 -17.35 -2.79
C ASN A 58 -1.37 -15.86 -2.95
N ILE A 59 -2.65 -15.45 -2.88
CA ILE A 59 -3.09 -14.09 -3.04
C ILE A 59 -3.65 -13.56 -1.73
N TYR A 60 -3.07 -12.48 -1.21
CA TYR A 60 -3.49 -11.82 0.03
C TYR A 60 -4.33 -10.58 -0.28
N CYS A 61 -5.55 -10.54 0.28
CA CYS A 61 -6.48 -9.42 0.10
C CYS A 61 -7.34 -9.22 1.35
N TRP A 62 -8.00 -8.05 1.44
CA TRP A 62 -8.80 -7.71 2.62
C TRP A 62 -10.30 -8.01 2.48
N ASN A 63 -10.76 -8.28 1.26
CA ASN A 63 -12.14 -8.66 0.98
C ASN A 63 -12.24 -9.45 -0.33
N GLU A 64 -13.44 -9.80 -0.74
CA GLU A 64 -13.69 -10.57 -1.97
C GLU A 64 -13.74 -9.72 -3.25
N GLU A 65 -13.60 -8.40 -3.17
CA GLU A 65 -13.74 -7.54 -4.34
C GLU A 65 -12.69 -7.85 -5.41
N PHE A 66 -11.41 -7.89 -5.01
CA PHE A 66 -10.32 -8.22 -5.94
C PHE A 66 -10.51 -9.62 -6.55
N LYS A 67 -10.84 -10.63 -5.72
CA LYS A 67 -11.16 -11.98 -6.19
C LYS A 67 -12.24 -11.93 -7.26
N SER A 68 -13.37 -11.26 -6.98
CA SER A 68 -14.50 -11.19 -7.91
C SER A 68 -14.13 -10.51 -9.24
N ARG A 69 -13.29 -9.48 -9.21
CA ARG A 69 -12.82 -8.77 -10.42
C ARG A 69 -11.91 -9.66 -11.27
N ILE A 70 -10.89 -10.25 -10.64
CA ILE A 70 -9.94 -11.11 -11.35
C ILE A 70 -10.64 -12.33 -11.95
N THR A 71 -11.45 -13.03 -11.16
CA THR A 71 -12.10 -14.28 -11.62
C THR A 71 -13.14 -14.02 -12.71
N ALA A 72 -13.79 -12.85 -12.72
CA ALA A 72 -14.72 -12.48 -13.79
C ALA A 72 -14.03 -12.22 -15.15
N HIS A 73 -12.74 -11.88 -15.15
CA HIS A 73 -11.98 -11.50 -16.34
C HIS A 73 -10.88 -12.49 -16.74
N TYR A 74 -10.59 -13.48 -15.92
CA TYR A 74 -9.58 -14.49 -16.20
C TYR A 74 -10.27 -15.80 -16.64
N PRO A 75 -10.32 -16.12 -17.94
CA PRO A 75 -11.19 -17.17 -18.50
C PRO A 75 -10.82 -18.58 -18.05
N ASP A 76 -9.55 -18.81 -17.69
CA ASP A 76 -9.06 -20.12 -17.29
C ASP A 76 -9.19 -20.40 -15.79
N TYR A 77 -9.66 -19.43 -15.01
CA TYR A 77 -9.90 -19.64 -13.58
C TYR A 77 -11.11 -20.54 -13.35
N LYS A 78 -10.93 -21.51 -12.47
CA LYS A 78 -11.99 -22.43 -12.01
C LYS A 78 -12.09 -22.37 -10.50
N GLU A 79 -13.23 -21.94 -9.98
CA GLU A 79 -13.50 -21.97 -8.56
C GLU A 79 -13.63 -23.41 -8.05
N VAL A 80 -12.98 -23.70 -6.92
CA VAL A 80 -13.10 -24.96 -6.17
C VAL A 80 -14.00 -24.78 -4.96
N ASP A 81 -13.73 -23.71 -4.18
CA ASP A 81 -14.56 -23.26 -3.05
C ASP A 81 -14.39 -21.75 -2.82
N ALA A 82 -14.90 -21.23 -1.71
CA ALA A 82 -14.86 -19.80 -1.41
C ALA A 82 -13.43 -19.19 -1.37
N THR A 83 -12.44 -19.99 -1.03
CA THR A 83 -11.05 -19.53 -0.88
C THR A 83 -10.05 -20.23 -1.79
N HIS A 84 -10.48 -21.18 -2.59
CA HIS A 84 -9.61 -21.94 -3.49
C HIS A 84 -10.11 -21.95 -4.93
N GLY A 85 -9.17 -21.96 -5.85
CA GLY A 85 -9.42 -22.09 -7.27
C GLY A 85 -8.25 -22.76 -7.99
N LYS A 86 -8.34 -22.85 -9.31
CA LYS A 86 -7.30 -23.39 -10.18
C LYS A 86 -7.16 -22.57 -11.46
N ILE A 87 -5.91 -22.47 -11.93
CA ILE A 87 -5.56 -21.96 -13.26
C ILE A 87 -4.64 -23.03 -13.90
N GLY A 88 -5.20 -23.85 -14.78
CA GLY A 88 -4.47 -25.02 -15.30
C GLY A 88 -4.07 -25.98 -14.17
N ASP A 89 -2.76 -26.21 -14.02
CA ASP A 89 -2.18 -27.08 -12.98
C ASP A 89 -1.78 -26.28 -11.71
N VAL A 90 -2.01 -24.97 -11.66
CA VAL A 90 -1.69 -24.12 -10.52
C VAL A 90 -2.92 -24.01 -9.61
N ASP A 91 -2.73 -24.30 -8.32
CA ASP A 91 -3.73 -24.06 -7.29
C ASP A 91 -3.70 -22.58 -6.89
N VAL A 92 -4.87 -21.95 -6.76
CA VAL A 92 -5.00 -20.56 -6.33
C VAL A 92 -5.60 -20.52 -4.93
N VAL A 93 -4.92 -19.84 -4.00
CA VAL A 93 -5.38 -19.69 -2.61
C VAL A 93 -5.61 -18.21 -2.31
N TRP A 94 -6.85 -17.89 -1.91
CA TRP A 94 -7.27 -16.55 -1.53
C TRP A 94 -7.18 -16.39 -0.01
N ASN A 95 -6.14 -15.68 0.44
CA ASN A 95 -5.93 -15.36 1.86
C ASN A 95 -6.67 -14.05 2.18
N ILE A 96 -7.95 -14.15 2.54
CA ILE A 96 -8.83 -13.00 2.78
C ILE A 96 -8.84 -12.67 4.26
N THR A 97 -8.34 -11.49 4.65
CA THR A 97 -8.35 -10.98 6.01
C THR A 97 -8.96 -9.58 6.02
N PRO A 98 -10.06 -9.31 6.73
CA PRO A 98 -10.63 -7.97 6.82
C PRO A 98 -9.64 -6.92 7.32
N SER A 99 -9.81 -5.66 6.88
CA SER A 99 -8.93 -4.54 7.26
C SER A 99 -9.26 -3.93 8.63
N ASP A 100 -10.31 -4.41 9.31
CA ASP A 100 -10.72 -3.88 10.61
C ASP A 100 -9.54 -3.92 11.60
N ASP A 101 -9.34 -2.84 12.33
CA ASP A 101 -8.24 -2.69 13.31
C ASP A 101 -6.84 -3.01 12.75
N ASN A 102 -6.62 -2.77 11.46
CA ASN A 102 -5.39 -3.12 10.72
C ASN A 102 -5.09 -4.64 10.69
N ALA A 103 -6.10 -5.48 10.83
CA ALA A 103 -5.88 -6.93 10.88
C ALA A 103 -5.23 -7.47 9.61
N TYR A 104 -5.65 -6.98 8.42
CA TYR A 104 -5.02 -7.35 7.16
C TYR A 104 -3.54 -7.00 7.11
N GLN A 105 -3.17 -5.75 7.43
CA GLN A 105 -1.80 -5.26 7.41
C GLN A 105 -0.92 -6.03 8.40
N ASN A 106 -1.41 -6.27 9.60
CA ASN A 106 -0.69 -7.03 10.63
C ASN A 106 -0.46 -8.49 10.20
N ASN A 107 -1.46 -9.13 9.57
CA ASN A 107 -1.34 -10.49 9.05
C ASN A 107 -0.36 -10.57 7.88
N LEU A 108 -0.45 -9.63 6.93
CA LEU A 108 0.47 -9.53 5.80
C LEU A 108 1.91 -9.34 6.27
N ASP A 109 2.16 -8.41 7.19
CA ASP A 109 3.48 -8.15 7.74
C ASP A 109 4.09 -9.39 8.40
N ALA A 110 3.30 -10.08 9.22
CA ALA A 110 3.75 -11.31 9.88
C ALA A 110 4.09 -12.43 8.87
N ALA A 111 3.31 -12.54 7.80
CA ALA A 111 3.55 -13.52 6.74
C ALA A 111 4.81 -13.15 5.91
N LEU A 112 4.98 -11.88 5.53
CA LEU A 112 6.16 -11.41 4.78
C LEU A 112 7.48 -11.60 5.54
N LEU A 113 7.48 -11.50 6.87
CA LEU A 113 8.68 -11.76 7.68
C LEU A 113 9.21 -13.20 7.52
N ASN A 114 8.35 -14.14 7.19
CA ASN A 114 8.71 -15.54 6.98
C ASN A 114 8.92 -15.89 5.49
N GLN A 115 8.73 -14.94 4.58
CA GLN A 115 8.72 -15.15 3.14
C GLN A 115 9.99 -15.83 2.60
N GLN A 116 11.15 -15.46 3.14
CA GLN A 116 12.44 -15.98 2.66
C GLN A 116 12.62 -17.48 2.93
N ASP A 117 12.17 -17.93 4.10
CA ASP A 117 12.37 -19.30 4.59
C ASP A 117 11.15 -20.19 4.30
N ALA A 118 10.07 -19.65 3.77
CA ALA A 118 8.87 -20.39 3.45
C ALA A 118 9.12 -21.39 2.29
N PRO A 119 8.54 -22.59 2.33
CA PRO A 119 8.45 -23.46 1.16
C PRO A 119 7.82 -22.73 -0.03
N ALA A 120 8.14 -23.14 -1.26
CA ALA A 120 7.66 -22.49 -2.47
C ALA A 120 6.12 -22.32 -2.49
N ASP A 121 5.38 -23.39 -2.16
CA ASP A 121 3.91 -23.37 -2.16
C ASP A 121 3.29 -22.54 -1.00
N ASP A 122 4.07 -22.10 -0.01
CA ASP A 122 3.59 -21.32 1.13
C ASP A 122 3.97 -19.82 1.02
N LYS A 123 4.72 -19.44 -0.02
CA LYS A 123 5.11 -18.05 -0.27
C LYS A 123 3.94 -17.21 -0.72
N ILE A 124 4.00 -15.92 -0.38
CA ILE A 124 3.08 -14.91 -0.89
C ILE A 124 3.52 -14.52 -2.30
N ASP A 125 2.66 -14.70 -3.29
CA ASP A 125 2.93 -14.32 -4.68
C ASP A 125 2.33 -12.96 -5.04
N ILE A 126 1.12 -12.69 -4.56
CA ILE A 126 0.42 -11.42 -4.77
C ILE A 126 -0.16 -10.95 -3.45
N PHE A 127 0.04 -9.69 -3.12
CA PHE A 127 -0.67 -9.06 -2.04
C PHE A 127 -1.20 -7.69 -2.45
N LEU A 128 -2.35 -7.33 -1.92
CA LEU A 128 -2.94 -6.02 -2.13
C LEU A 128 -2.41 -5.02 -1.12
N VAL A 129 -2.30 -3.77 -1.57
CA VAL A 129 -1.89 -2.67 -0.71
C VAL A 129 -2.69 -1.42 -1.06
N GLU A 130 -3.21 -0.75 -0.04
CA GLU A 130 -3.82 0.57 -0.22
C GLU A 130 -2.74 1.64 -0.42
N ALA A 131 -3.08 2.72 -1.12
CA ALA A 131 -2.17 3.84 -1.39
C ALA A 131 -1.47 4.35 -0.12
N ASP A 132 -2.21 4.45 0.99
CA ASP A 132 -1.69 4.94 2.28
C ASP A 132 -0.58 4.04 2.86
N ASN A 133 -0.52 2.78 2.46
CA ASN A 133 0.43 1.79 2.94
C ASN A 133 1.50 1.40 1.89
N ALA A 134 1.39 1.87 0.65
CA ALA A 134 2.25 1.44 -0.45
C ALA A 134 3.74 1.70 -0.18
N LEU A 135 4.08 2.87 0.36
CA LEU A 135 5.47 3.25 0.68
C LEU A 135 6.14 2.34 1.71
N LYS A 136 5.37 1.61 2.50
CA LYS A 136 5.91 0.64 3.45
C LYS A 136 6.57 -0.55 2.76
N TYR A 137 6.12 -0.90 1.56
CA TYR A 137 6.52 -2.14 0.87
C TYR A 137 7.37 -1.91 -0.36
N VAL A 138 7.19 -0.81 -1.11
CA VAL A 138 7.82 -0.61 -2.43
C VAL A 138 9.35 -0.56 -2.38
N ASP A 139 9.96 -0.05 -1.30
CA ASP A 139 11.42 0.01 -1.11
C ASP A 139 11.99 -1.25 -0.44
N THR A 140 11.18 -2.29 -0.26
CA THR A 140 11.60 -3.55 0.37
C THR A 140 11.87 -4.65 -0.67
N ASP A 141 12.57 -5.69 -0.22
CA ASP A 141 12.79 -6.92 -1.02
C ASP A 141 11.54 -7.81 -1.11
N TYR A 142 10.43 -7.43 -0.46
CA TYR A 142 9.15 -8.14 -0.57
C TYR A 142 8.42 -7.87 -1.88
N THR A 143 8.82 -6.84 -2.63
CA THR A 143 8.20 -6.47 -3.90
C THR A 143 9.18 -6.63 -5.06
N ALA A 144 8.75 -7.34 -6.10
CA ALA A 144 9.51 -7.54 -7.32
C ALA A 144 9.29 -6.39 -8.33
N PRO A 145 10.29 -6.06 -9.18
CA PRO A 145 10.07 -5.19 -10.32
C PRO A 145 9.02 -5.77 -11.26
N VAL A 146 8.00 -4.99 -11.60
CA VAL A 146 6.90 -5.41 -12.49
C VAL A 146 7.40 -5.90 -13.85
N LYS A 147 8.46 -5.28 -14.37
CA LYS A 147 9.10 -5.67 -15.63
C LYS A 147 9.68 -7.10 -15.61
N ASP A 148 10.11 -7.56 -14.44
CA ASP A 148 10.68 -8.91 -14.30
C ASP A 148 9.60 -9.99 -14.38
N LEU A 149 8.32 -9.59 -14.23
CA LEU A 149 7.14 -10.42 -14.46
C LEU A 149 6.66 -10.38 -15.91
N GLY A 150 7.38 -9.69 -16.80
CA GLY A 150 7.04 -9.57 -18.21
C GLY A 150 6.01 -8.48 -18.54
N ILE A 151 5.60 -7.67 -17.55
CA ILE A 151 4.68 -6.55 -17.75
C ILE A 151 5.49 -5.34 -18.24
N THR A 152 5.12 -4.83 -19.41
CA THR A 152 5.83 -3.74 -20.10
C THR A 152 5.14 -2.39 -19.93
N ASP A 153 5.85 -1.31 -20.25
CA ASP A 153 5.27 0.06 -20.27
C ASP A 153 4.09 0.16 -21.25
N ALA A 154 4.10 -0.62 -22.32
CA ALA A 154 3.00 -0.66 -23.29
C ALA A 154 1.72 -1.22 -22.67
N ASP A 155 1.83 -2.26 -21.83
CA ASP A 155 0.70 -2.86 -21.12
C ASP A 155 0.09 -1.85 -20.14
N LEU A 156 0.91 -0.99 -19.53
CA LEU A 156 0.53 0.00 -18.54
C LEU A 156 0.28 1.41 -19.13
N SER A 157 0.27 1.54 -20.46
CA SER A 157 0.17 2.83 -21.15
C SER A 157 -1.14 3.59 -20.88
N LYS A 158 -2.20 2.88 -20.49
CA LYS A 158 -3.52 3.46 -20.16
C LYS A 158 -3.75 3.65 -18.66
N GLN A 159 -2.82 3.26 -17.81
CA GLN A 159 -2.93 3.53 -16.38
C GLN A 159 -2.64 5.00 -16.08
N TYR A 160 -3.35 5.56 -15.12
CA TYR A 160 -3.09 6.91 -14.62
C TYR A 160 -1.70 6.99 -13.98
N GLN A 161 -0.98 8.08 -14.24
CA GLN A 161 0.38 8.24 -13.74
C GLN A 161 0.44 8.17 -12.21
N TYR A 162 -0.46 8.84 -11.50
CA TYR A 162 -0.50 8.83 -10.03
C TYR A 162 -0.61 7.41 -9.43
N THR A 163 -1.28 6.47 -10.12
CA THR A 163 -1.37 5.08 -9.63
C THR A 163 -0.08 4.30 -9.81
N LYS A 164 0.76 4.71 -10.75
CA LYS A 164 2.12 4.16 -10.94
C LYS A 164 3.10 4.78 -9.94
N ASP A 165 3.00 6.09 -9.71
CA ASP A 165 3.90 6.81 -8.80
C ASP A 165 3.84 6.26 -7.38
N ILE A 166 2.65 5.90 -6.89
CA ILE A 166 2.43 5.33 -5.54
C ILE A 166 3.17 3.99 -5.34
N VAL A 167 3.32 3.20 -6.39
CA VAL A 167 3.96 1.87 -6.34
C VAL A 167 5.33 1.84 -7.02
N THR A 168 5.95 3.01 -7.15
CA THR A 168 7.32 3.18 -7.65
C THR A 168 8.26 3.40 -6.46
N ASP A 169 9.34 2.62 -6.40
CA ASP A 169 10.32 2.73 -5.32
C ASP A 169 11.18 4.01 -5.43
N SER A 170 11.99 4.27 -4.40
CA SER A 170 12.91 5.43 -4.35
C SER A 170 13.96 5.47 -5.46
N LYS A 171 14.18 4.34 -6.17
CA LYS A 171 15.09 4.21 -7.31
C LYS A 171 14.39 4.37 -8.66
N GLY A 172 13.09 4.66 -8.68
CA GLY A 172 12.28 4.80 -9.88
C GLY A 172 11.85 3.48 -10.51
N VAL A 173 11.88 2.36 -9.76
CA VAL A 173 11.46 1.05 -10.23
C VAL A 173 10.01 0.79 -9.87
N LEU A 174 9.19 0.46 -10.85
CA LEU A 174 7.79 0.10 -10.62
C LEU A 174 7.69 -1.29 -9.98
N LYS A 175 7.04 -1.37 -8.81
CA LYS A 175 6.93 -2.55 -7.94
C LYS A 175 5.53 -3.13 -7.85
N GLY A 176 4.55 -2.49 -8.44
CA GLY A 176 3.17 -2.94 -8.42
C GLY A 176 2.34 -2.37 -9.56
N VAL A 177 1.12 -2.85 -9.69
CA VAL A 177 0.14 -2.36 -10.66
C VAL A 177 -1.17 -2.06 -9.93
N SER A 178 -1.84 -0.98 -10.33
CA SER A 178 -3.14 -0.64 -9.77
C SER A 178 -4.26 -1.30 -10.57
N TRP A 179 -5.23 -1.83 -9.86
CA TRP A 179 -6.45 -2.39 -10.45
C TRP A 179 -7.68 -1.45 -10.27
N GLN A 180 -7.51 -0.36 -9.51
CA GLN A 180 -8.52 0.66 -9.28
C GLN A 180 -7.96 2.06 -9.47
N GLY A 181 -8.82 2.99 -9.93
CA GLY A 181 -8.60 4.42 -9.81
C GLY A 181 -9.67 5.00 -8.89
N CYS A 182 -9.26 5.65 -7.81
CA CYS A 182 -10.16 6.21 -6.80
C CYS A 182 -9.98 7.75 -6.75
N PRO A 183 -10.49 8.50 -7.74
CA PRO A 183 -10.41 9.96 -7.71
C PRO A 183 -11.31 10.52 -6.60
N GLY A 184 -10.84 11.59 -5.94
CA GLY A 184 -11.68 12.38 -5.06
C GLY A 184 -12.73 13.14 -5.87
N VAL A 185 -13.99 13.07 -5.46
CA VAL A 185 -15.10 13.80 -6.09
C VAL A 185 -16.05 14.33 -5.01
N LEU A 186 -16.72 15.43 -5.33
CA LEU A 186 -17.80 15.96 -4.50
C LEU A 186 -19.14 15.39 -4.99
N PHE A 187 -19.81 14.66 -4.13
CA PHE A 187 -21.21 14.25 -4.32
C PHE A 187 -22.12 15.23 -3.59
N TYR A 188 -23.20 15.63 -4.23
CA TYR A 188 -24.19 16.51 -3.61
C TYR A 188 -25.61 16.00 -3.78
N ASN A 189 -26.47 16.35 -2.82
CA ASN A 189 -27.90 16.09 -2.91
C ASN A 189 -28.54 17.11 -3.86
N ARG A 190 -29.08 16.65 -4.99
CA ARG A 190 -29.68 17.50 -6.02
C ARG A 190 -30.91 18.27 -5.54
N GLU A 191 -31.73 17.68 -4.66
CA GLU A 191 -32.91 18.34 -4.11
C GLU A 191 -32.52 19.51 -3.20
N ALA A 192 -31.52 19.29 -2.33
CA ALA A 192 -30.96 20.33 -1.47
C ALA A 192 -30.32 21.46 -2.28
N ALA A 193 -29.55 21.13 -3.32
CA ALA A 193 -28.98 22.12 -4.24
C ALA A 193 -30.08 22.97 -4.89
N LYS A 194 -31.11 22.34 -5.42
CA LYS A 194 -32.23 23.03 -6.06
C LYS A 194 -33.01 23.91 -5.10
N ASP A 195 -33.26 23.47 -3.87
CA ASP A 195 -33.95 24.25 -2.85
C ASP A 195 -33.17 25.48 -2.39
N VAL A 196 -31.84 25.37 -2.28
CA VAL A 196 -31.01 26.43 -1.72
C VAL A 196 -30.36 27.31 -2.78
N LEU A 197 -29.88 26.70 -3.87
CA LEU A 197 -29.14 27.38 -4.94
C LEU A 197 -29.98 27.73 -6.15
N GLY A 198 -31.19 27.16 -6.24
CA GLY A 198 -32.11 27.33 -7.39
C GLY A 198 -31.77 26.42 -8.57
N THR A 199 -30.71 25.66 -8.51
CA THR A 199 -30.26 24.77 -9.57
C THR A 199 -29.79 23.41 -8.99
N ASP A 200 -29.92 22.35 -9.82
CA ASP A 200 -29.38 21.02 -9.56
C ASP A 200 -28.44 20.55 -10.70
N ASP A 201 -28.09 21.49 -11.59
CA ASP A 201 -27.13 21.23 -12.67
C ASP A 201 -25.70 21.22 -12.12
N PRO A 202 -24.90 20.16 -12.40
CA PRO A 202 -23.54 20.05 -11.87
C PRO A 202 -22.61 21.22 -12.28
N ASP A 203 -22.72 21.69 -13.51
CA ASP A 203 -21.88 22.78 -14.02
C ASP A 203 -22.20 24.11 -13.34
N GLU A 204 -23.48 24.34 -13.01
CA GLU A 204 -23.91 25.52 -12.24
C GLU A 204 -23.56 25.36 -10.77
N VAL A 205 -23.78 24.18 -10.17
CA VAL A 205 -23.44 23.91 -8.76
C VAL A 205 -21.94 24.07 -8.50
N GLN A 206 -21.08 23.73 -9.47
CA GLN A 206 -19.64 23.92 -9.39
C GLN A 206 -19.26 25.37 -9.01
N ASN A 207 -19.99 26.39 -9.46
CA ASN A 207 -19.69 27.78 -9.14
C ASN A 207 -19.93 28.12 -7.65
N TYR A 208 -20.69 27.31 -6.93
CA TYR A 208 -20.99 27.48 -5.50
C TYR A 208 -20.04 26.72 -4.58
N VAL A 209 -19.14 25.89 -5.15
CA VAL A 209 -18.21 25.01 -4.40
C VAL A 209 -16.80 24.97 -5.01
N CYS A 210 -16.47 25.93 -5.89
CA CYS A 210 -15.20 25.95 -6.63
C CYS A 210 -13.98 26.27 -5.79
N ASP A 211 -14.15 26.96 -4.66
CA ASP A 211 -13.12 27.27 -3.67
C ASP A 211 -13.71 27.26 -2.26
N TRP A 212 -12.85 27.40 -1.25
CA TRP A 212 -13.29 27.33 0.15
C TRP A 212 -14.14 28.51 0.59
N ASP A 213 -13.96 29.69 0.02
CA ASP A 213 -14.76 30.87 0.34
C ASP A 213 -16.20 30.69 -0.18
N THR A 214 -16.36 30.31 -1.45
CA THR A 214 -17.68 30.03 -2.02
C THR A 214 -18.32 28.81 -1.39
N PHE A 215 -17.54 27.78 -1.02
CA PHE A 215 -18.04 26.61 -0.29
C PHE A 215 -18.59 27.00 1.08
N ASN A 216 -17.88 27.85 1.85
CA ASN A 216 -18.32 28.30 3.17
C ASN A 216 -19.57 29.22 3.07
N ASP A 217 -19.63 30.11 2.07
CA ASP A 217 -20.81 30.93 1.82
C ASP A 217 -22.02 30.06 1.46
N THR A 218 -21.82 29.03 0.69
CA THR A 218 -22.85 28.04 0.35
C THR A 218 -23.26 27.24 1.59
N ALA A 219 -22.32 26.86 2.43
CA ALA A 219 -22.61 26.17 3.69
C ALA A 219 -23.51 27.00 4.62
N ALA A 220 -23.28 28.30 4.70
CA ALA A 220 -24.16 29.20 5.47
C ALA A 220 -25.60 29.24 4.93
N LYS A 221 -25.76 29.27 3.60
CA LYS A 221 -27.08 29.21 2.95
C LYS A 221 -27.77 27.88 3.18
N MET A 222 -27.04 26.77 3.09
CA MET A 222 -27.52 25.41 3.36
C MET A 222 -27.96 25.27 4.81
N GLN A 223 -27.14 25.76 5.76
CA GLN A 223 -27.46 25.73 7.18
C GLN A 223 -28.74 26.49 7.51
N ALA A 224 -28.96 27.65 6.88
CA ALA A 224 -30.19 28.45 7.06
C ALA A 224 -31.48 27.69 6.65
N LYS A 225 -31.35 26.70 5.79
CA LYS A 225 -32.42 25.80 5.34
C LYS A 225 -32.41 24.43 6.07
N GLY A 226 -31.50 24.22 7.03
CA GLY A 226 -31.40 22.99 7.80
C GLY A 226 -30.58 21.88 7.16
N TYR A 227 -29.89 22.16 6.05
CA TYR A 227 -28.98 21.20 5.41
C TYR A 227 -27.57 21.31 5.96
N LYS A 228 -26.79 20.22 5.83
CA LYS A 228 -25.36 20.18 6.13
C LYS A 228 -24.58 19.88 4.86
N MET A 229 -23.44 20.56 4.69
CA MET A 229 -22.58 20.38 3.52
C MET A 229 -21.68 19.16 3.61
N ILE A 230 -21.29 18.75 4.80
CA ILE A 230 -20.41 17.61 5.08
C ILE A 230 -20.96 16.78 6.23
N SER A 231 -20.69 15.48 6.24
CA SER A 231 -21.13 14.58 7.30
C SER A 231 -20.19 14.63 8.51
N SER A 232 -18.90 14.78 8.28
CA SER A 232 -17.86 14.84 9.31
C SER A 232 -16.60 15.57 8.81
N VAL A 233 -15.67 15.85 9.73
CA VAL A 233 -14.35 16.42 9.39
C VAL A 233 -13.56 15.49 8.44
N ASN A 234 -13.78 14.20 8.50
CA ASN A 234 -13.08 13.24 7.64
C ASN A 234 -13.39 13.43 6.16
N ASP A 235 -14.56 13.95 5.81
CA ASP A 235 -14.96 14.22 4.42
C ASP A 235 -14.10 15.31 3.77
N THR A 236 -13.64 16.27 4.56
CA THR A 236 -12.80 17.37 4.08
C THR A 236 -11.30 17.15 4.34
N TYR A 237 -10.95 16.39 5.38
CA TYR A 237 -9.55 16.15 5.74
C TYR A 237 -8.72 15.57 4.58
N ARG A 238 -9.27 14.65 3.80
CA ARG A 238 -8.58 14.05 2.63
C ARG A 238 -8.26 15.07 1.55
N VAL A 239 -9.10 16.09 1.37
CA VAL A 239 -8.82 17.16 0.40
C VAL A 239 -7.56 17.92 0.82
N TYR A 240 -7.43 18.27 2.09
CA TYR A 240 -6.25 18.93 2.61
C TYR A 240 -5.03 18.02 2.63
N SER A 241 -5.15 16.83 3.20
CA SER A 241 -4.02 15.91 3.36
C SER A 241 -3.40 15.44 2.04
N ASN A 242 -4.17 15.43 0.95
CA ASN A 242 -3.69 15.08 -0.39
C ASN A 242 -3.15 16.30 -1.18
N ASN A 243 -3.33 17.52 -0.68
CA ASN A 243 -2.88 18.76 -1.32
C ASN A 243 -1.82 19.50 -0.49
N VAL A 244 -1.08 18.81 0.35
CA VAL A 244 0.01 19.41 1.13
C VAL A 244 1.12 19.90 0.20
N SER A 245 1.75 21.02 0.59
CA SER A 245 2.81 21.68 -0.19
C SER A 245 4.16 20.95 -0.12
N SER A 246 4.34 20.08 0.88
CA SER A 246 5.58 19.34 1.12
C SER A 246 5.27 17.90 1.57
N LYS A 247 6.27 17.05 1.59
CA LYS A 247 6.14 15.70 2.16
C LYS A 247 5.89 15.79 3.66
N TRP A 248 5.12 14.86 4.22
CA TRP A 248 4.90 14.77 5.67
C TRP A 248 6.18 14.53 6.48
N VAL A 249 7.16 13.87 5.87
CA VAL A 249 8.49 13.68 6.45
C VAL A 249 9.54 14.01 5.39
N GLU A 250 10.45 14.91 5.71
CA GLU A 250 11.57 15.28 4.87
C GLU A 250 12.84 15.32 5.72
N ASP A 251 13.91 14.66 5.28
CA ASP A 251 15.18 14.51 6.02
C ASP A 251 15.00 14.03 7.47
N GLY A 252 14.07 13.10 7.69
CA GLY A 252 13.77 12.54 9.01
C GLY A 252 13.00 13.48 9.95
N LYS A 253 12.50 14.62 9.46
CA LYS A 253 11.71 15.59 10.22
C LYS A 253 10.28 15.61 9.73
N VAL A 254 9.34 15.59 10.67
CA VAL A 254 7.93 15.80 10.36
C VAL A 254 7.73 17.23 9.89
N GLN A 255 7.10 17.39 8.75
CA GLN A 255 6.67 18.69 8.20
C GLN A 255 5.24 18.95 8.63
N VAL A 256 4.96 20.19 9.05
CA VAL A 256 3.61 20.62 9.40
C VAL A 256 3.18 21.65 8.34
N ASP A 257 2.06 21.38 7.69
CA ASP A 257 1.47 22.31 6.73
C ASP A 257 0.43 23.18 7.45
N ASP A 258 0.67 24.49 7.51
CA ASP A 258 -0.21 25.44 8.18
C ASP A 258 -1.62 25.53 7.56
N ASN A 259 -1.80 25.04 6.33
CA ASN A 259 -3.11 25.00 5.68
C ASN A 259 -3.98 23.83 6.19
N ILE A 260 -3.39 22.87 6.91
CA ILE A 260 -4.10 21.70 7.47
C ILE A 260 -4.41 21.90 8.95
N MET A 261 -3.60 22.68 9.65
CA MET A 261 -3.71 22.93 11.08
C MET A 261 -4.72 24.03 11.42
#